data_fc9b4fc55c759fa9ed06d367300c8c8f
#
_entry.id   fc9b4fc55c759fa9ed06d367300c8c8f
#
_cell.length_a   1.000
_cell.length_b   1.000
_cell.length_c   1.000
_cell.angle_alpha   90.00
_cell.angle_beta   90.00
_cell.angle_gamma   90.00
#
_symmetry.space_group_name_H-M   'P 1'
#
loop_
_entity.id
_entity.type
_entity.pdbx_description
1 polymer ?
#
loop_
_entity_poly.entity_id
_entity_poly.type
_entity_poly.pdbx_seq_one_letter_code
_entity_poly.pdbx_strand_id
1 'polypeptide(L)'
;MTVTDYLRREELCLAHAVPTAEGAIRIAIEETARTLHGASALVVGYGRIGMALAPRLRALGMQTKICARRCETRALAQMQGFSAVPVSALAQRAAAADVIFNRVPVLLLSETVLKALPPETLVIDLASRPGGTDFDAAKRLGTRVVWALALPPEVRRCHIPEKAVSAEFHRKNVEKSVESVLNSEKRLRNCEKATKTGIISSKEF
;
A
#
# COMPACT_ATOMS: atom_id res chain seq x y z
N MET A 1 -11.73 -1.39 -30.73
CA MET A 1 -11.21 -0.39 -29.77
C MET A 1 -10.04 -1.06 -29.04
N THR A 2 -8.81 -0.62 -29.28
CA THR A 2 -7.61 -1.24 -28.69
C THR A 2 -7.46 -0.70 -27.28
N VAL A 3 -7.67 -1.54 -26.26
CA VAL A 3 -7.42 -1.19 -24.86
C VAL A 3 -5.94 -1.37 -24.58
N THR A 4 -5.22 -0.28 -24.36
CA THR A 4 -3.80 -0.33 -24.01
C THR A 4 -3.68 -0.38 -22.48
N ASP A 5 -3.13 -1.49 -21.98
CA ASP A 5 -2.79 -1.63 -20.57
C ASP A 5 -1.56 -0.78 -20.26
N TYR A 6 -1.77 0.38 -19.64
CA TYR A 6 -0.71 1.32 -19.28
C TYR A 6 0.22 0.80 -18.16
N LEU A 7 -0.24 -0.17 -17.36
CA LEU A 7 0.58 -0.82 -16.33
C LEU A 7 1.70 -1.69 -16.91
N ARG A 8 1.70 -1.93 -18.23
CA ARG A 8 2.82 -2.56 -18.92
C ARG A 8 3.99 -1.62 -19.18
N ARG A 9 3.77 -0.31 -19.07
CA ARG A 9 4.84 0.69 -19.25
C ARG A 9 5.58 0.88 -17.94
N GLU A 10 6.84 0.43 -17.89
CA GLU A 10 7.66 0.45 -16.67
C GLU A 10 7.92 1.88 -16.18
N GLU A 11 8.12 2.85 -17.10
CA GLU A 11 8.32 4.24 -16.75
C GLU A 11 7.11 4.84 -16.00
N LEU A 12 5.88 4.46 -16.38
CA LEU A 12 4.67 4.90 -15.67
C LEU A 12 4.55 4.24 -14.31
N CYS A 13 4.89 2.96 -14.22
CA CYS A 13 4.89 2.24 -12.95
C CYS A 13 5.90 2.82 -11.96
N LEU A 14 7.07 3.25 -12.45
CA LEU A 14 8.08 3.92 -11.62
C LEU A 14 7.62 5.32 -11.20
N ALA A 15 7.02 6.09 -12.12
CA ALA A 15 6.44 7.39 -11.80
C ALA A 15 5.32 7.29 -10.76
N HIS A 16 4.44 6.29 -10.86
CA HIS A 16 3.38 6.03 -9.88
C HIS A 16 3.89 5.56 -8.51
N ALA A 17 5.08 5.02 -8.43
CA ALA A 17 5.66 4.59 -7.16
C ALA A 17 5.96 5.78 -6.23
N VAL A 18 6.25 6.97 -6.81
CA VAL A 18 6.56 8.18 -6.04
C VAL A 18 5.37 8.67 -5.22
N PRO A 19 4.20 9.01 -5.82
CA PRO A 19 3.05 9.46 -5.04
C PRO A 19 2.53 8.39 -4.08
N THR A 20 2.68 7.11 -4.43
CA THR A 20 2.35 6.01 -3.50
C THR A 20 3.25 6.02 -2.26
N ALA A 21 4.55 6.24 -2.44
CA ALA A 21 5.49 6.34 -1.33
C ALA A 21 5.20 7.58 -0.45
N GLU A 22 4.88 8.71 -1.05
CA GLU A 22 4.52 9.94 -0.33
C GLU A 22 3.21 9.79 0.44
N GLY A 23 2.20 9.14 -0.16
CA GLY A 23 0.96 8.82 0.54
C GLY A 23 1.15 7.86 1.71
N ALA A 24 2.04 6.88 1.59
CA ALA A 24 2.41 5.99 2.69
C ALA A 24 3.09 6.74 3.84
N ILE A 25 3.96 7.69 3.53
CA ILE A 25 4.60 8.56 4.52
C ILE A 25 3.57 9.45 5.21
N ARG A 26 2.64 10.03 4.45
CA ARG A 26 1.55 10.83 5.02
C ARG A 26 0.75 10.03 6.04
N ILE A 27 0.32 8.80 5.69
CA ILE A 27 -0.38 7.91 6.62
C ILE A 27 0.47 7.65 7.87
N ALA A 28 1.78 7.40 7.70
CA ALA A 28 2.66 7.19 8.84
C ALA A 28 2.70 8.41 9.77
N ILE A 29 2.75 9.64 9.23
CA ILE A 29 2.73 10.88 10.01
C ILE A 29 1.39 11.06 10.73
N GLU A 30 0.27 10.82 10.05
CA GLU A 30 -1.08 11.00 10.60
C GLU A 30 -1.42 9.97 11.67
N GLU A 31 -0.98 8.71 11.47
CA GLU A 31 -1.32 7.59 12.33
C GLU A 31 -0.34 7.35 13.49
N THR A 32 0.83 7.98 13.50
CA THR A 32 1.78 7.85 14.62
C THR A 32 1.69 9.07 15.55
N ALA A 33 1.69 8.82 16.86
CA ALA A 33 1.74 9.89 17.86
C ALA A 33 3.16 10.48 18.05
N ARG A 34 4.14 9.95 17.33
CA ARG A 34 5.56 10.33 17.43
C ARG A 34 6.05 10.88 16.11
N THR A 35 7.13 11.66 16.16
CA THR A 35 7.83 12.08 14.93
C THR A 35 8.46 10.87 14.24
N LEU A 36 8.51 10.89 12.92
CA LEU A 36 9.21 9.84 12.17
C LEU A 36 10.72 9.90 12.32
N HIS A 37 11.28 11.08 12.65
CA HIS A 37 12.70 11.24 12.88
C HIS A 37 13.15 10.40 14.08
N GLY A 38 14.18 9.58 13.89
CA GLY A 38 14.70 8.65 14.91
C GLY A 38 13.92 7.33 15.01
N ALA A 39 12.71 7.24 14.47
CA ALA A 39 11.92 6.03 14.48
C ALA A 39 12.47 4.95 13.52
N SER A 40 12.20 3.67 13.81
CA SER A 40 12.61 2.54 12.97
C SER A 40 11.50 2.14 12.01
N ALA A 41 11.86 2.06 10.72
CA ALA A 41 10.99 1.60 9.65
C ALA A 41 11.45 0.26 9.09
N LEU A 42 10.51 -0.67 8.91
CA LEU A 42 10.72 -1.90 8.19
C LEU A 42 9.93 -1.89 6.89
N VAL A 43 10.62 -1.89 5.75
CA VAL A 43 10.00 -1.96 4.42
C VAL A 43 10.05 -3.40 3.94
N VAL A 44 8.87 -4.04 3.85
CA VAL A 44 8.72 -5.42 3.36
C VAL A 44 8.44 -5.39 1.87
N GLY A 45 9.45 -5.82 1.09
CA GLY A 45 9.46 -5.74 -0.36
C GLY A 45 10.22 -4.51 -0.88
N TYR A 46 11.23 -4.76 -1.72
CA TYR A 46 12.07 -3.71 -2.31
C TYR A 46 11.94 -3.71 -3.83
N GLY A 47 10.70 -3.56 -4.29
CA GLY A 47 10.35 -3.27 -5.68
C GLY A 47 10.19 -1.77 -5.91
N ARG A 48 9.50 -1.37 -7.00
CA ARG A 48 9.32 0.03 -7.43
C ARG A 48 8.92 0.97 -6.26
N ILE A 49 7.86 0.62 -5.52
CA ILE A 49 7.40 1.43 -4.37
C ILE A 49 8.42 1.38 -3.22
N GLY A 50 8.98 0.22 -2.88
CA GLY A 50 10.00 0.12 -1.83
C GLY A 50 11.25 0.94 -2.14
N MET A 51 11.70 0.95 -3.40
CA MET A 51 12.80 1.78 -3.87
C MET A 51 12.50 3.29 -3.84
N ALA A 52 11.24 3.67 -4.07
CA ALA A 52 10.82 5.07 -3.95
C ALA A 52 10.66 5.50 -2.48
N LEU A 53 10.17 4.60 -1.62
CA LEU A 53 9.82 4.87 -0.23
C LEU A 53 11.06 4.93 0.68
N ALA A 54 11.93 3.93 0.62
CA ALA A 54 13.02 3.79 1.58
C ALA A 54 13.99 5.00 1.62
N PRO A 55 14.42 5.60 0.48
CA PRO A 55 15.25 6.80 0.51
C PRO A 55 14.54 7.99 1.16
N ARG A 56 13.22 8.12 0.96
CA ARG A 56 12.42 9.19 1.56
C ARG A 56 12.29 9.03 3.06
N LEU A 57 12.07 7.82 3.56
CA LEU A 57 12.04 7.52 4.99
C LEU A 57 13.39 7.84 5.63
N ARG A 58 14.49 7.47 4.98
CA ARG A 58 15.85 7.80 5.45
C ARG A 58 16.09 9.32 5.46
N ALA A 59 15.62 10.04 4.45
CA ALA A 59 15.73 11.50 4.39
C ALA A 59 14.94 12.19 5.51
N LEU A 60 13.86 11.58 5.98
CA LEU A 60 13.10 12.00 7.16
C LEU A 60 13.77 11.61 8.49
N GLY A 61 14.95 10.98 8.44
CA GLY A 61 15.71 10.58 9.62
C GLY A 61 15.29 9.24 10.24
N MET A 62 14.48 8.43 9.53
CA MET A 62 14.10 7.09 10.01
C MET A 62 15.23 6.07 9.82
N GLN A 63 15.39 5.17 10.80
CA GLN A 63 16.27 4.00 10.69
C GLN A 63 15.61 2.95 9.80
N THR A 64 15.80 3.05 8.49
CA THR A 64 15.10 2.23 7.52
C THR A 64 15.83 0.92 7.24
N LYS A 65 15.12 -0.21 7.43
CA LYS A 65 15.57 -1.56 7.11
C LYS A 65 14.69 -2.17 6.02
N ILE A 66 15.30 -2.99 5.18
CA ILE A 66 14.60 -3.65 4.06
C ILE A 66 14.47 -5.13 4.35
N CYS A 67 13.27 -5.68 4.20
CA CYS A 67 13.05 -7.11 4.21
C CYS A 67 12.68 -7.58 2.80
N ALA A 68 13.49 -8.46 2.19
CA ALA A 68 13.24 -8.95 0.84
C ALA A 68 13.61 -10.43 0.69
N ARG A 69 12.81 -11.14 -0.14
CA ARG A 69 12.98 -12.58 -0.38
C ARG A 69 14.25 -12.88 -1.18
N ARG A 70 14.44 -12.18 -2.31
CA ARG A 70 15.53 -12.43 -3.24
C ARG A 70 16.85 -11.85 -2.72
N CYS A 71 17.95 -12.63 -2.87
CA CYS A 71 19.28 -12.18 -2.49
C CYS A 71 19.75 -10.99 -3.34
N GLU A 72 19.43 -10.95 -4.64
CA GLU A 72 19.76 -9.84 -5.53
C GLU A 72 19.09 -8.54 -5.08
N THR A 73 17.83 -8.63 -4.66
CA THR A 73 17.08 -7.47 -4.14
C THR A 73 17.70 -6.96 -2.84
N ARG A 74 18.16 -7.85 -1.96
CA ARG A 74 18.86 -7.46 -0.74
C ARG A 74 20.23 -6.83 -1.04
N ALA A 75 20.99 -7.41 -1.97
CA ALA A 75 22.25 -6.85 -2.42
C ALA A 75 22.07 -5.44 -3.00
N LEU A 76 21.04 -5.24 -3.84
CA LEU A 76 20.69 -3.92 -4.37
C LEU A 76 20.39 -2.91 -3.25
N ALA A 77 19.60 -3.30 -2.24
CA ALA A 77 19.30 -2.45 -1.09
C ALA A 77 20.58 -2.10 -0.31
N GLN A 78 21.49 -3.08 -0.12
CA GLN A 78 22.77 -2.86 0.56
C GLN A 78 23.69 -1.92 -0.23
N MET A 79 23.75 -2.03 -1.54
CA MET A 79 24.50 -1.09 -2.40
C MET A 79 23.98 0.35 -2.27
N GLN A 80 22.69 0.52 -1.96
CA GLN A 80 22.07 1.82 -1.71
C GLN A 80 22.19 2.27 -0.23
N GLY A 81 22.98 1.54 0.58
CA GLY A 81 23.26 1.88 1.97
C GLY A 81 22.15 1.51 2.97
N PHE A 82 21.24 0.59 2.61
CA PHE A 82 20.23 0.08 3.54
C PHE A 82 20.65 -1.24 4.18
N SER A 83 20.30 -1.43 5.44
CA SER A 83 20.36 -2.75 6.06
C SER A 83 19.26 -3.62 5.45
N ALA A 84 19.62 -4.77 4.90
CA ALA A 84 18.69 -5.68 4.24
C ALA A 84 18.72 -7.07 4.85
N VAL A 85 17.54 -7.65 5.11
CA VAL A 85 17.36 -8.94 5.78
C VAL A 85 16.47 -9.87 4.96
N PRO A 86 16.63 -11.20 5.09
CA PRO A 86 15.74 -12.17 4.47
C PRO A 86 14.37 -12.22 5.17
N VAL A 87 13.36 -12.78 4.48
CA VAL A 87 12.00 -12.95 5.04
C VAL A 87 12.00 -13.86 6.28
N SER A 88 12.93 -14.79 6.40
CA SER A 88 13.09 -15.64 7.60
C SER A 88 13.39 -14.83 8.87
N ALA A 89 13.96 -13.63 8.74
CA ALA A 89 14.20 -12.72 9.85
C ALA A 89 13.07 -11.69 10.07
N LEU A 90 11.95 -11.81 9.33
CA LEU A 90 10.87 -10.82 9.35
C LEU A 90 10.31 -10.62 10.76
N ALA A 91 9.91 -11.69 11.45
CA ALA A 91 9.30 -11.59 12.78
C ALA A 91 10.22 -10.87 13.77
N GLN A 92 11.50 -11.26 13.81
CA GLN A 92 12.49 -10.63 14.70
C GLN A 92 12.68 -9.13 14.39
N ARG A 93 12.67 -8.76 13.11
CA ARG A 93 12.88 -7.37 12.70
C ARG A 93 11.62 -6.53 12.82
N ALA A 94 10.46 -7.15 12.66
CA ALA A 94 9.17 -6.52 12.87
C ALA A 94 8.96 -6.15 14.34
N ALA A 95 9.38 -6.99 15.27
CA ALA A 95 9.34 -6.72 16.72
C ALA A 95 10.18 -5.50 17.17
N ALA A 96 11.10 -5.03 16.33
CA ALA A 96 11.94 -3.87 16.61
C ALA A 96 11.60 -2.65 15.71
N ALA A 97 10.44 -2.67 15.06
CA ALA A 97 10.02 -1.60 14.15
C ALA A 97 8.87 -0.79 14.76
N ASP A 98 8.97 0.54 14.64
CA ASP A 98 7.87 1.45 14.98
C ASP A 98 6.83 1.49 13.87
N VAL A 99 7.29 1.44 12.61
CA VAL A 99 6.40 1.43 11.43
C VAL A 99 6.82 0.34 10.45
N ILE A 100 5.85 -0.46 10.00
CA ILE A 100 6.06 -1.50 8.99
C ILE A 100 5.30 -1.13 7.74
N PHE A 101 6.00 -1.03 6.61
CA PHE A 101 5.41 -0.82 5.30
C PHE A 101 5.44 -2.13 4.52
N ASN A 102 4.30 -2.77 4.35
CA ASN A 102 4.20 -3.97 3.53
C ASN A 102 3.75 -3.65 2.11
N ARG A 103 4.47 -4.22 1.13
CA ARG A 103 4.13 -4.08 -0.29
C ARG A 103 4.01 -5.43 -1.00
N VAL A 104 4.16 -6.52 -0.29
CA VAL A 104 4.12 -7.86 -0.86
C VAL A 104 2.71 -8.43 -0.72
N PRO A 105 2.03 -8.77 -1.84
CA PRO A 105 0.66 -9.29 -1.82
C PRO A 105 0.63 -10.81 -1.51
N VAL A 106 1.43 -11.23 -0.55
CA VAL A 106 1.48 -12.59 -0.01
C VAL A 106 1.45 -12.46 1.50
N LEU A 107 0.70 -13.30 2.17
CA LEU A 107 0.55 -13.30 3.63
C LEU A 107 1.93 -13.53 4.31
N LEU A 108 2.63 -12.43 4.57
CA LEU A 108 3.90 -12.40 5.29
C LEU A 108 3.71 -11.93 6.73
N LEU A 109 2.80 -10.99 6.97
CA LEU A 109 2.44 -10.50 8.29
C LEU A 109 1.30 -11.37 8.85
N SER A 110 1.62 -12.64 9.10
CA SER A 110 0.73 -13.62 9.71
C SER A 110 0.47 -13.32 11.19
N GLU A 111 -0.51 -13.98 11.78
CA GLU A 111 -0.82 -13.86 13.21
C GLU A 111 0.42 -14.05 14.11
N THR A 112 1.31 -14.97 13.75
CA THR A 112 2.57 -15.20 14.49
C THR A 112 3.48 -13.97 14.47
N VAL A 113 3.59 -13.29 13.34
CA VAL A 113 4.39 -12.06 13.20
C VAL A 113 3.70 -10.92 13.95
N LEU A 114 2.38 -10.79 13.80
CA LEU A 114 1.60 -9.73 14.45
C LEU A 114 1.65 -9.82 15.98
N LYS A 115 1.63 -11.04 16.56
CA LYS A 115 1.80 -11.25 18.01
C LYS A 115 3.14 -10.80 18.55
N ALA A 116 4.17 -10.76 17.73
CA ALA A 116 5.50 -10.32 18.13
C ALA A 116 5.68 -8.80 18.06
N LEU A 117 4.72 -8.06 17.54
CA LEU A 117 4.80 -6.60 17.39
C LEU A 117 4.55 -5.90 18.72
N PRO A 118 5.31 -4.83 19.02
CA PRO A 118 4.96 -3.90 20.08
C PRO A 118 3.54 -3.30 19.86
N PRO A 119 2.80 -2.99 20.92
CA PRO A 119 1.44 -2.43 20.80
C PRO A 119 1.37 -1.13 19.99
N GLU A 120 2.45 -0.34 20.03
CA GLU A 120 2.54 0.95 19.34
C GLU A 120 2.91 0.83 17.86
N THR A 121 3.28 -0.37 17.39
CA THR A 121 3.71 -0.57 16.00
C THR A 121 2.56 -0.31 15.04
N LEU A 122 2.80 0.55 14.06
CA LEU A 122 1.88 0.79 12.95
C LEU A 122 2.25 -0.07 11.76
N VAL A 123 1.30 -0.80 11.22
CA VAL A 123 1.45 -1.53 9.95
C VAL A 123 0.67 -0.80 8.86
N ILE A 124 1.36 -0.44 7.77
CA ILE A 124 0.76 0.14 6.57
C ILE A 124 0.89 -0.87 5.43
N ASP A 125 -0.22 -1.47 5.04
CA ASP A 125 -0.25 -2.44 3.95
C ASP A 125 -0.57 -1.74 2.63
N LEU A 126 0.43 -1.66 1.75
CA LEU A 126 0.36 -1.07 0.41
C LEU A 126 0.12 -2.13 -0.67
N ALA A 127 -0.02 -3.39 -0.28
CA ALA A 127 -0.18 -4.47 -1.22
C ALA A 127 -1.59 -4.47 -1.82
N SER A 128 -1.69 -4.85 -3.09
CA SER A 128 -2.97 -5.09 -3.74
C SER A 128 -3.70 -6.27 -3.08
N ARG A 129 -5.01 -6.35 -3.30
CA ARG A 129 -5.81 -7.47 -2.78
C ARG A 129 -5.20 -8.83 -3.15
N PRO A 130 -5.20 -9.77 -2.22
CA PRO A 130 -5.85 -9.81 -0.89
C PRO A 130 -5.07 -9.08 0.22
N GLY A 131 -3.94 -8.44 -0.07
CA GLY A 131 -3.04 -7.86 0.92
C GLY A 131 -1.97 -8.85 1.37
N GLY A 132 -1.08 -8.43 2.26
CA GLY A 132 -0.02 -9.29 2.80
C GLY A 132 -0.05 -9.38 4.32
N THR A 133 -1.11 -8.85 4.94
CA THR A 133 -1.36 -8.84 6.38
C THR A 133 -2.60 -9.64 6.72
N ASP A 134 -2.56 -10.40 7.80
CA ASP A 134 -3.73 -11.05 8.38
C ASP A 134 -4.56 -10.01 9.13
N PHE A 135 -5.51 -9.40 8.42
CA PHE A 135 -6.37 -8.33 8.97
C PHE A 135 -7.28 -8.81 10.08
N ASP A 136 -7.76 -10.06 10.02
CA ASP A 136 -8.61 -10.63 11.06
C ASP A 136 -7.81 -10.87 12.34
N ALA A 137 -6.61 -11.42 12.23
CA ALA A 137 -5.70 -11.55 13.36
C ALA A 137 -5.30 -10.17 13.93
N ALA A 138 -4.99 -9.20 13.07
CA ALA A 138 -4.65 -7.85 13.49
C ALA A 138 -5.77 -7.22 14.34
N LYS A 139 -7.04 -7.37 13.89
CA LYS A 139 -8.21 -6.89 14.61
C LYS A 139 -8.37 -7.57 15.99
N ARG A 140 -8.18 -8.90 16.05
CA ARG A 140 -8.25 -9.65 17.31
C ARG A 140 -7.14 -9.24 18.29
N LEU A 141 -5.95 -8.95 17.78
CA LEU A 141 -4.77 -8.59 18.57
C LEU A 141 -4.71 -7.09 18.93
N GLY A 142 -5.60 -6.27 18.36
CA GLY A 142 -5.57 -4.83 18.55
C GLY A 142 -4.38 -4.15 17.85
N THR A 143 -3.74 -4.82 16.87
CA THR A 143 -2.63 -4.25 16.11
C THR A 143 -3.14 -3.17 15.18
N ARG A 144 -2.48 -2.02 15.17
CA ARG A 144 -2.83 -0.89 14.28
C ARG A 144 -2.41 -1.18 12.87
N VAL A 145 -3.38 -1.46 12.00
CA VAL A 145 -3.13 -1.75 10.58
C VAL A 145 -3.96 -0.81 9.71
N VAL A 146 -3.30 -0.15 8.77
CA VAL A 146 -3.93 0.66 7.72
C VAL A 146 -3.74 -0.04 6.38
N TRP A 147 -4.82 -0.44 5.74
CA TRP A 147 -4.76 -0.99 4.39
C TRP A 147 -4.93 0.12 3.34
N ALA A 148 -3.82 0.55 2.77
CA ALA A 148 -3.75 1.67 1.85
C ALA A 148 -3.89 1.20 0.38
N LEU A 149 -5.07 0.71 0.01
CA LEU A 149 -5.35 0.10 -1.31
C LEU A 149 -5.34 1.06 -2.49
N ALA A 150 -5.68 2.29 -2.28
CA ALA A 150 -5.74 3.30 -3.32
C ALA A 150 -5.21 4.59 -2.71
N LEU A 151 -3.90 4.67 -2.54
CA LEU A 151 -3.27 5.88 -2.02
C LEU A 151 -3.53 7.05 -2.95
N PRO A 152 -3.86 8.20 -2.41
CA PRO A 152 -5.21 8.74 -2.39
C PRO A 152 -5.54 9.54 -3.64
N PRO A 153 -6.83 9.78 -3.92
CA PRO A 153 -7.27 10.76 -4.90
C PRO A 153 -6.75 12.18 -4.62
N GLU A 154 -6.21 12.43 -3.45
CA GLU A 154 -5.72 13.73 -2.99
C GLU A 154 -4.26 14.02 -3.36
N VAL A 155 -3.43 13.02 -3.65
CA VAL A 155 -2.10 13.21 -4.25
C VAL A 155 -2.25 13.39 -5.78
N ARG A 156 -3.14 14.28 -6.19
CA ARG A 156 -3.60 14.41 -7.60
C ARG A 156 -2.66 15.15 -8.53
N ARG A 157 -1.52 15.65 -8.08
CA ARG A 157 -0.57 16.37 -8.96
C ARG A 157 0.82 15.81 -8.82
N CYS A 158 0.99 14.56 -9.23
CA CYS A 158 2.33 14.12 -9.58
C CYS A 158 2.74 14.89 -10.86
N HIS A 159 3.82 15.63 -10.82
CA HIS A 159 4.47 16.15 -12.02
C HIS A 159 5.10 14.99 -12.79
N ILE A 160 4.25 14.12 -13.33
CA ILE A 160 4.68 13.18 -14.36
C ILE A 160 4.90 14.05 -15.60
N PRO A 161 6.08 14.04 -16.20
CA PRO A 161 6.34 14.83 -17.39
C PRO A 161 5.24 14.57 -18.43
N GLU A 162 4.63 15.63 -18.97
CA GLU A 162 3.52 15.53 -19.94
C GLU A 162 3.82 14.61 -21.13
N LYS A 163 5.09 14.44 -21.47
CA LYS A 163 5.55 13.49 -22.49
C LYS A 163 5.31 12.02 -22.13
N ALA A 164 5.11 11.68 -20.84
CA ALA A 164 4.84 10.31 -20.40
C ALA A 164 3.33 10.00 -20.33
N VAL A 165 2.47 11.01 -20.33
CA VAL A 165 1.02 10.86 -20.25
C VAL A 165 0.39 11.67 -21.38
N SER A 166 -0.07 11.01 -22.44
CA SER A 166 -0.85 11.70 -23.46
C SER A 166 -2.16 12.24 -22.86
N ALA A 167 -2.65 13.38 -23.38
CA ALA A 167 -3.92 14.00 -22.96
C ALA A 167 -5.12 13.04 -23.03
N GLU A 168 -5.01 12.01 -23.87
CA GLU A 168 -5.96 10.90 -24.03
C GLU A 168 -6.06 9.99 -22.80
N PHE A 169 -4.97 9.88 -22.02
CA PHE A 169 -4.92 9.12 -20.79
C PHE A 169 -5.76 9.76 -19.66
N HIS A 170 -5.69 11.07 -19.51
CA HIS A 170 -6.45 11.80 -18.49
C HIS A 170 -7.96 11.67 -18.71
N ARG A 171 -8.40 11.81 -19.96
CA ARG A 171 -9.82 11.73 -20.32
C ARG A 171 -10.40 10.32 -20.06
N LYS A 172 -9.68 9.26 -20.46
CA LYS A 172 -10.16 7.86 -20.31
C LYS A 172 -10.19 7.37 -18.86
N ASN A 173 -9.34 7.88 -17.97
CA ASN A 173 -9.37 7.49 -16.56
C ASN A 173 -10.46 8.21 -15.77
N VAL A 174 -10.74 9.47 -16.11
CA VAL A 174 -11.87 10.20 -15.53
C VAL A 174 -13.19 9.54 -15.94
N GLU A 175 -13.35 9.18 -17.21
CA GLU A 175 -14.54 8.48 -17.72
C GLU A 175 -14.76 7.11 -17.06
N LYS A 176 -13.70 6.28 -16.91
CA LYS A 176 -13.79 4.99 -16.19
C LYS A 176 -14.11 5.11 -14.71
N SER A 177 -13.55 6.11 -14.04
CA SER A 177 -13.87 6.37 -12.63
C SER A 177 -15.31 6.82 -12.47
N VAL A 178 -15.81 7.68 -13.36
CA VAL A 178 -17.21 8.14 -13.38
C VAL A 178 -18.15 6.97 -13.70
N GLU A 179 -17.81 6.13 -14.68
CA GLU A 179 -18.60 4.94 -15.03
C GLU A 179 -18.66 3.90 -13.89
N SER A 180 -17.55 3.69 -13.18
CA SER A 180 -17.50 2.82 -12.01
C SER A 180 -18.40 3.32 -10.88
N VAL A 181 -18.40 4.62 -10.61
CA VAL A 181 -19.26 5.24 -9.60
C VAL A 181 -20.73 5.17 -10.02
N LEU A 182 -21.05 5.50 -11.29
CA LEU A 182 -22.40 5.41 -11.83
C LEU A 182 -22.97 3.99 -11.83
N ASN A 183 -22.12 3.00 -12.11
CA ASN A 183 -22.53 1.58 -12.04
C ASN A 183 -22.74 1.10 -10.59
N SER A 184 -21.98 1.60 -9.64
CA SER A 184 -22.19 1.35 -8.21
C SER A 184 -23.52 1.96 -7.72
N GLU A 185 -23.82 3.19 -8.11
CA GLU A 185 -25.09 3.84 -7.78
C GLU A 185 -26.30 3.20 -8.46
N LYS A 186 -26.16 2.69 -9.71
CA LYS A 186 -27.21 1.91 -10.37
C LYS A 186 -27.47 0.58 -9.67
N ARG A 187 -26.42 -0.09 -9.19
CA ARG A 187 -26.58 -1.33 -8.39
C ARG A 187 -27.29 -1.06 -7.07
N LEU A 188 -26.92 0.01 -6.35
CA LEU A 188 -27.60 0.41 -5.12
C LEU A 188 -29.08 0.72 -5.35
N ARG A 189 -29.41 1.50 -6.38
CA ARG A 189 -30.80 1.81 -6.75
C ARG A 189 -31.60 0.58 -7.17
N ASN A 190 -30.98 -0.40 -7.80
CA ASN A 190 -31.64 -1.67 -8.14
C ASN A 190 -31.87 -2.56 -6.91
N CYS A 191 -30.94 -2.58 -5.95
CA CYS A 191 -31.15 -3.22 -4.65
C CYS A 191 -32.29 -2.58 -3.85
N GLU A 192 -32.35 -1.25 -3.80
CA GLU A 192 -33.45 -0.52 -3.14
C GLU A 192 -34.82 -0.76 -3.79
N LYS A 193 -34.85 -0.89 -5.12
CA LYS A 193 -36.08 -1.25 -5.83
C LYS A 193 -36.49 -2.71 -5.58
N ALA A 194 -35.53 -3.64 -5.53
CA ALA A 194 -35.79 -5.06 -5.26
C ALA A 194 -36.32 -5.30 -3.84
N THR A 195 -35.84 -4.53 -2.86
CA THR A 195 -36.33 -4.54 -1.47
C THR A 195 -37.73 -3.93 -1.35
N LYS A 196 -38.03 -2.85 -2.11
CA LYS A 196 -39.37 -2.23 -2.12
C LYS A 196 -40.45 -3.06 -2.86
N THR A 197 -40.04 -3.91 -3.79
CA THR A 197 -40.94 -4.81 -4.54
C THR A 197 -41.10 -6.20 -3.91
N GLY A 198 -40.50 -6.45 -2.75
CA GLY A 198 -40.68 -7.70 -2.00
C GLY A 198 -40.03 -8.95 -2.64
N ILE A 199 -39.13 -8.77 -3.60
CA ILE A 199 -38.49 -9.87 -4.33
C ILE A 199 -37.29 -10.45 -3.57
N ILE A 200 -36.74 -9.71 -2.55
CA ILE A 200 -35.66 -10.19 -1.70
C ILE A 200 -36.05 -9.95 -0.24
N SER A 201 -36.09 -11.04 0.55
CA SER A 201 -36.34 -10.99 1.98
C SER A 201 -35.09 -10.44 2.72
N SER A 202 -35.31 -9.57 3.72
CA SER A 202 -34.29 -8.89 4.53
C SER A 202 -33.47 -9.80 5.47
N LYS A 203 -33.29 -11.08 5.14
CA LYS A 203 -32.55 -12.08 5.94
C LYS A 203 -31.28 -12.63 5.32
N GLU A 204 -30.86 -12.12 4.15
CA GLU A 204 -29.63 -12.57 3.47
C GLU A 204 -28.68 -11.38 3.20
N PHE A 205 -28.31 -10.67 4.27
CA PHE A 205 -27.14 -9.79 4.28
C PHE A 205 -26.33 -10.04 5.54
#